data_5881413d3b927c0bc78bfac54669f26e
#
_entry.id   5881413d3b927c0bc78bfac54669f26e
#
_cell.length_a   1.000
_cell.length_b   1.000
_cell.length_c   1.000
_cell.angle_alpha   90.00
_cell.angle_beta   90.00
_cell.angle_gamma   90.00
#
_symmetry.space_group_name_H-M   'P 1'
#
loop_
_entity.id
_entity.type
_entity.pdbx_description
1 polymer ?
#
loop_
_entity_poly.entity_id
_entity_poly.type
_entity_poly.pdbx_seq_one_letter_code
_entity_poly.pdbx_strand_id
1 'polypeptide(L)'
;REPAVYGAATLADVEQLSAAACAQHGLALSFRQTNHEGQLVDWIHEADRLHVQGELAGLIINAGAYTHTSVALLDAIKGTGITCIELHISNVFAREAFRHHSYISPVAKAVMCGFGVQGYPLAVTALAGMQA
;
A
#
# COMPACT_ATOMS: atom_id res chain seq x y z
N ARG A 1 15.32 0.63 7.34
CA ARG A 1 14.15 0.53 8.21
C ARG A 1 14.59 0.53 9.67
N GLU A 2 14.00 1.41 10.47
CA GLU A 2 14.37 1.60 11.87
C GLU A 2 13.61 0.59 12.77
N PRO A 3 14.30 -0.36 13.44
CA PRO A 3 13.61 -1.34 14.27
C PRO A 3 12.76 -0.71 15.39
N ALA A 4 13.22 0.42 15.94
CA ALA A 4 12.47 1.14 16.97
C ALA A 4 11.11 1.65 16.48
N VAL A 5 10.96 1.92 15.18
CA VAL A 5 9.73 2.43 14.56
C VAL A 5 8.88 1.29 13.99
N TYR A 6 9.53 0.27 13.40
CA TYR A 6 8.85 -0.76 12.60
C TYR A 6 8.82 -2.12 13.29
N GLY A 7 9.49 -2.29 14.43
CA GLY A 7 9.58 -3.56 15.14
C GLY A 7 10.53 -4.55 14.46
N ALA A 8 10.48 -5.80 14.91
CA ALA A 8 11.37 -6.86 14.46
C ALA A 8 10.82 -7.70 13.31
N ALA A 9 9.63 -7.39 12.80
CA ALA A 9 9.00 -8.16 11.73
C ALA A 9 9.78 -8.05 10.42
N THR A 10 9.90 -9.17 9.71
CA THR A 10 10.55 -9.24 8.40
C THR A 10 9.55 -9.04 7.27
N LEU A 11 10.06 -8.85 6.04
CA LEU A 11 9.21 -8.86 4.84
C LEU A 11 8.45 -10.17 4.68
N ALA A 12 9.09 -11.30 5.04
CA ALA A 12 8.45 -12.61 5.00
C ALA A 12 7.26 -12.67 5.96
N ASP A 13 7.40 -12.10 7.16
CA ASP A 13 6.30 -12.02 8.13
C ASP A 13 5.14 -11.20 7.58
N VAL A 14 5.43 -10.06 6.96
CA VAL A 14 4.42 -9.19 6.35
C VAL A 14 3.70 -9.92 5.21
N GLU A 15 4.45 -10.61 4.38
CA GLU A 15 3.86 -11.39 3.27
C GLU A 15 2.92 -12.48 3.80
N GLN A 16 3.33 -13.20 4.84
CA GLN A 16 2.51 -14.25 5.46
C GLN A 16 1.22 -13.69 6.04
N LEU A 17 1.29 -12.58 6.77
CA LEU A 17 0.11 -11.93 7.32
C LEU A 17 -0.86 -11.49 6.21
N SER A 18 -0.32 -10.92 5.15
CA SER A 18 -1.10 -10.45 4.00
C SER A 18 -1.73 -11.62 3.25
N ALA A 19 -0.98 -12.69 3.03
CA ALA A 19 -1.48 -13.89 2.34
C ALA A 19 -2.60 -14.56 3.11
N ALA A 20 -2.47 -14.66 4.44
CA ALA A 20 -3.51 -15.25 5.29
C ALA A 20 -4.81 -14.44 5.22
N ALA A 21 -4.71 -13.12 5.26
CA ALA A 21 -5.88 -12.26 5.14
C ALA A 21 -6.53 -12.37 3.76
N CYS A 22 -5.72 -12.41 2.70
CA CYS A 22 -6.22 -12.60 1.33
C CYS A 22 -6.98 -13.93 1.21
N ALA A 23 -6.42 -15.01 1.76
CA ALA A 23 -7.04 -16.33 1.72
C ALA A 23 -8.41 -16.33 2.41
N GLN A 24 -8.54 -15.62 3.55
CA GLN A 24 -9.80 -15.50 4.27
C GLN A 24 -10.90 -14.84 3.43
N HIS A 25 -10.53 -13.99 2.50
CA HIS A 25 -11.47 -13.23 1.67
C HIS A 25 -11.53 -13.73 0.22
N GLY A 26 -10.91 -14.89 -0.08
CA GLY A 26 -10.91 -15.45 -1.42
C GLY A 26 -10.12 -14.63 -2.44
N LEU A 27 -9.13 -13.87 -1.98
CA LEU A 27 -8.29 -13.03 -2.82
C LEU A 27 -6.93 -13.69 -3.04
N ALA A 28 -6.38 -13.50 -4.22
CA ALA A 28 -5.00 -13.85 -4.52
C ALA A 28 -4.09 -12.67 -4.20
N LEU A 29 -2.90 -12.95 -3.68
CA LEU A 29 -1.93 -11.92 -3.33
C LEU A 29 -0.80 -11.87 -4.35
N SER A 30 -0.47 -10.66 -4.80
CA SER A 30 0.80 -10.35 -5.42
C SER A 30 1.54 -9.41 -4.48
N PHE A 31 2.62 -9.90 -3.87
CA PHE A 31 3.38 -9.15 -2.86
C PHE A 31 4.75 -8.80 -3.43
N ARG A 32 5.10 -7.51 -3.40
CA ARG A 32 6.33 -7.01 -4.00
C ARG A 32 6.93 -5.90 -3.16
N GLN A 33 8.25 -5.79 -3.19
CA GLN A 33 8.99 -4.71 -2.53
C GLN A 33 10.13 -4.27 -3.42
N THR A 34 10.38 -2.96 -3.47
CA THR A 34 11.50 -2.38 -4.18
C THR A 34 11.94 -1.08 -3.51
N ASN A 35 13.18 -0.69 -3.75
CA ASN A 35 13.70 0.61 -3.34
C ASN A 35 13.65 1.63 -4.48
N HIS A 36 13.18 1.24 -5.66
CA HIS A 36 13.23 2.06 -6.86
C HIS A 36 11.85 2.62 -7.19
N GLU A 37 11.76 3.94 -7.27
CA GLU A 37 10.52 4.65 -7.59
C GLU A 37 9.95 4.22 -8.95
N GLY A 38 10.81 4.11 -9.97
CA GLY A 38 10.40 3.69 -11.30
C GLY A 38 9.80 2.30 -11.35
N GLN A 39 10.30 1.39 -10.50
CA GLN A 39 9.75 0.05 -10.39
C GLN A 39 8.34 0.08 -9.81
N LEU A 40 8.09 0.95 -8.81
CA LEU A 40 6.74 1.13 -8.27
C LEU A 40 5.78 1.64 -9.34
N VAL A 41 6.21 2.60 -10.15
CA VAL A 41 5.41 3.13 -11.26
C VAL A 41 5.07 2.00 -12.24
N ASP A 42 6.03 1.17 -12.61
CA ASP A 42 5.82 0.05 -13.53
C ASP A 42 4.81 -0.95 -12.96
N TRP A 43 4.89 -1.24 -11.67
CA TRP A 43 3.97 -2.16 -11.02
C TRP A 43 2.54 -1.58 -10.92
N ILE A 44 2.42 -0.27 -10.77
CA ILE A 44 1.09 0.38 -10.80
C ILE A 44 0.48 0.24 -12.20
N HIS A 45 1.27 0.43 -13.25
CA HIS A 45 0.82 0.23 -14.62
C HIS A 45 0.43 -1.23 -14.89
N GLU A 46 1.19 -2.17 -14.35
CA GLU A 46 0.86 -3.61 -14.44
C GLU A 46 -0.47 -3.91 -13.74
N ALA A 47 -0.66 -3.35 -12.53
CA ALA A 47 -1.91 -3.50 -11.78
C ALA A 47 -3.08 -2.90 -12.56
N ASP A 48 -2.89 -1.78 -13.26
CA ASP A 48 -3.94 -1.17 -14.06
C ASP A 48 -4.39 -2.09 -15.20
N ARG A 49 -3.47 -2.81 -15.81
CA ARG A 49 -3.84 -3.80 -16.85
C ARG A 49 -4.75 -4.88 -16.29
N LEU A 50 -4.46 -5.36 -15.08
CA LEU A 50 -5.33 -6.33 -14.39
C LEU A 50 -6.67 -5.71 -14.01
N HIS A 51 -6.65 -4.46 -13.56
CA HIS A 51 -7.88 -3.73 -13.21
C HIS A 51 -8.81 -3.60 -14.41
N VAL A 52 -8.28 -3.22 -15.56
CA VAL A 52 -9.07 -3.07 -16.80
C VAL A 52 -9.70 -4.41 -17.20
N GLN A 53 -9.01 -5.52 -16.93
CA GLN A 53 -9.52 -6.88 -17.22
C GLN A 53 -10.53 -7.38 -16.17
N GLY A 54 -10.76 -6.61 -15.11
CA GLY A 54 -11.63 -7.04 -14.01
C GLY A 54 -10.99 -8.07 -13.08
N GLU A 55 -9.66 -8.17 -13.07
CA GLU A 55 -8.92 -9.21 -12.34
C GLU A 55 -8.17 -8.67 -11.12
N LEU A 56 -8.47 -7.44 -10.67
CA LEU A 56 -7.80 -6.80 -9.56
C LEU A 56 -8.82 -6.29 -8.55
N ALA A 57 -8.71 -6.72 -7.30
CA ALA A 57 -9.52 -6.18 -6.20
C ALA A 57 -9.06 -4.78 -5.82
N GLY A 58 -7.75 -4.53 -5.82
CA GLY A 58 -7.20 -3.23 -5.50
C GLY A 58 -5.70 -3.28 -5.22
N LEU A 59 -5.19 -2.15 -4.76
CA LEU A 59 -3.78 -1.94 -4.50
C LEU A 59 -3.61 -1.43 -3.07
N ILE A 60 -2.70 -2.04 -2.33
CA ILE A 60 -2.24 -1.53 -1.04
C ILE A 60 -0.79 -1.11 -1.24
N ILE A 61 -0.50 0.16 -1.01
CA ILE A 61 0.84 0.70 -1.22
C ILE A 61 1.41 1.32 0.06
N ASN A 62 2.57 0.84 0.45
CA ASN A 62 3.43 1.50 1.43
C ASN A 62 4.61 2.09 0.66
N ALA A 63 4.49 3.35 0.28
CA ALA A 63 5.51 4.02 -0.53
C ALA A 63 6.70 4.50 0.30
N GLY A 64 6.66 4.35 1.63
CA GLY A 64 7.74 4.79 2.51
C GLY A 64 8.00 6.27 2.34
N ALA A 65 9.27 6.63 2.19
CA ALA A 65 9.67 8.03 2.02
C ALA A 65 9.16 8.65 0.72
N TYR A 66 8.92 7.85 -0.32
CA TYR A 66 8.37 8.36 -1.58
C TYR A 66 6.97 8.94 -1.42
N THR A 67 6.24 8.58 -0.37
CA THR A 67 4.96 9.19 -0.01
C THR A 67 5.04 10.71 0.04
N HIS A 68 6.16 11.22 0.54
CA HIS A 68 6.35 12.63 0.84
C HIS A 68 7.02 13.40 -0.30
N THR A 69 7.42 12.74 -1.38
CA THR A 69 8.22 13.34 -2.44
C THR A 69 7.74 13.01 -3.85
N SER A 70 6.99 11.92 -4.06
CA SER A 70 6.79 11.38 -5.40
C SER A 70 5.51 11.87 -6.07
N VAL A 71 5.67 12.87 -6.92
CA VAL A 71 4.63 13.25 -7.88
C VAL A 71 4.44 12.15 -8.93
N ALA A 72 5.50 11.40 -9.25
CA ALA A 72 5.43 10.30 -10.22
C ALA A 72 4.46 9.20 -9.77
N LEU A 73 4.48 8.84 -8.49
CA LEU A 73 3.53 7.86 -7.94
C LEU A 73 2.11 8.42 -7.92
N LEU A 74 1.94 9.68 -7.55
CA LEU A 74 0.63 10.34 -7.61
C LEU A 74 0.06 10.23 -9.02
N ASP A 75 0.82 10.63 -10.02
CA ASP A 75 0.38 10.61 -11.41
C ASP A 75 0.06 9.20 -11.90
N ALA A 76 0.89 8.23 -11.53
CA ALA A 76 0.67 6.83 -11.92
C ALA A 76 -0.65 6.30 -11.38
N ILE A 77 -0.92 6.52 -10.09
CA ILE A 77 -2.17 6.06 -9.45
C ILE A 77 -3.36 6.83 -10.00
N LYS A 78 -3.22 8.15 -10.13
CA LYS A 78 -4.30 9.02 -10.62
C LYS A 78 -4.76 8.63 -12.03
N GLY A 79 -3.85 8.13 -12.86
CA GLY A 79 -4.16 7.69 -14.21
C GLY A 79 -4.96 6.39 -14.27
N THR A 80 -5.19 5.72 -13.13
CA THR A 80 -5.91 4.46 -13.04
C THR A 80 -7.25 4.64 -12.36
N GLY A 81 -8.13 3.64 -12.50
CA GLY A 81 -9.36 3.56 -11.71
C GLY A 81 -9.25 2.62 -10.52
N ILE A 82 -8.04 2.24 -10.12
CA ILE A 82 -7.79 1.24 -9.08
C ILE A 82 -8.22 1.77 -7.71
N THR A 83 -8.88 0.93 -6.92
CA THR A 83 -9.09 1.18 -5.50
C THR A 83 -7.77 1.02 -4.78
N CYS A 84 -7.21 2.13 -4.29
CA CYS A 84 -5.90 2.17 -3.65
C CYS A 84 -6.03 2.52 -2.17
N ILE A 85 -5.35 1.77 -1.31
CA ILE A 85 -5.19 2.10 0.10
C ILE A 85 -3.74 2.48 0.34
N GLU A 86 -3.54 3.69 0.85
CA GLU A 86 -2.22 4.13 1.33
C GLU A 86 -1.99 3.57 2.72
N LEU A 87 -0.85 2.91 2.94
CA LEU A 87 -0.54 2.26 4.21
C LEU A 87 0.81 2.71 4.73
N HIS A 88 0.86 3.06 6.01
CA HIS A 88 2.09 3.34 6.74
C HIS A 88 2.13 2.51 8.00
N ILE A 89 3.29 1.90 8.29
CA ILE A 89 3.51 1.10 9.49
C ILE A 89 3.49 1.99 10.73
N SER A 90 4.19 3.13 10.67
CA SER A 90 4.22 4.09 11.77
C SER A 90 3.07 5.08 11.70
N ASN A 91 2.78 5.73 12.83
CA ASN A 91 1.91 6.89 12.83
C ASN A 91 2.73 8.09 12.33
N VAL A 92 2.57 8.44 11.05
CA VAL A 92 3.32 9.52 10.42
C VAL A 92 3.07 10.88 11.06
N PHE A 93 1.91 11.06 11.70
CA PHE A 93 1.55 12.30 12.36
C PHE A 93 2.23 12.48 13.72
N ALA A 94 2.84 11.42 14.25
CA ALA A 94 3.65 11.47 15.46
C ALA A 94 5.14 11.66 15.15
N ARG A 95 5.49 11.85 13.87
CA ARG A 95 6.87 12.02 13.39
C ARG A 95 7.10 13.44 12.91
N GLU A 96 8.18 13.66 12.16
CA GLU A 96 8.57 15.01 11.69
C GLU A 96 7.48 15.61 10.79
N ALA A 97 7.34 16.93 10.83
CA ALA A 97 6.28 17.64 10.11
C ALA A 97 6.26 17.35 8.61
N PHE A 98 7.44 17.11 7.99
CA PHE A 98 7.49 16.81 6.55
C PHE A 98 6.82 15.48 6.20
N ARG A 99 6.59 14.59 7.18
CA ARG A 99 5.88 13.32 6.98
C ARG A 99 4.37 13.46 7.08
N HIS A 100 3.87 14.64 7.42
CA HIS A 100 2.42 14.88 7.52
C HIS A 100 1.79 15.15 6.15
N HIS A 101 2.59 15.38 5.12
CA HIS A 101 2.11 15.60 3.76
C HIS A 101 2.34 14.35 2.91
N SER A 102 1.30 13.95 2.17
CA SER A 102 1.36 12.79 1.29
C SER A 102 0.90 13.16 -0.12
N TYR A 103 1.70 12.76 -1.12
CA TYR A 103 1.29 12.82 -2.52
C TYR A 103 0.38 11.65 -2.91
N ILE A 104 0.30 10.61 -2.08
CA ILE A 104 -0.52 9.43 -2.34
C ILE A 104 -1.95 9.64 -1.86
N SER A 105 -2.13 10.27 -0.71
CA SER A 105 -3.44 10.44 -0.07
C SER A 105 -4.51 11.02 -1.00
N PRO A 106 -4.21 12.06 -1.82
CA PRO A 106 -5.24 12.63 -2.70
C PRO A 106 -5.78 11.66 -3.76
N VAL A 107 -5.03 10.60 -4.10
CA VAL A 107 -5.41 9.63 -5.11
C VAL A 107 -5.73 8.25 -4.52
N ALA A 108 -5.61 8.10 -3.20
CA ALA A 108 -5.98 6.88 -2.49
C ALA A 108 -7.45 6.93 -2.07
N LYS A 109 -8.10 5.78 -2.04
CA LYS A 109 -9.47 5.64 -1.51
C LYS A 109 -9.48 5.79 0.00
N ALA A 110 -8.44 5.30 0.67
CA ALA A 110 -8.32 5.32 2.13
C ALA A 110 -6.86 5.40 2.53
N VAL A 111 -6.64 5.90 3.75
CA VAL A 111 -5.30 6.02 4.35
C VAL A 111 -5.32 5.30 5.69
N MET A 112 -4.31 4.48 5.94
CA MET A 112 -4.13 3.73 7.18
C MET A 112 -2.72 3.94 7.68
N CYS A 113 -2.55 4.30 8.94
CA CYS A 113 -1.22 4.45 9.53
C CYS A 113 -1.23 4.11 11.02
N GLY A 114 -0.08 3.66 11.54
CA GLY A 114 0.13 3.50 12.96
C GLY A 114 -0.17 2.13 13.55
N PHE A 115 -0.57 1.16 12.75
CA PHE A 115 -0.92 -0.18 13.23
C PHE A 115 0.25 -1.17 13.16
N GLY A 116 1.46 -0.68 12.88
CA GLY A 116 2.59 -1.56 12.65
C GLY A 116 2.34 -2.47 11.46
N VAL A 117 2.94 -3.66 11.49
CA VAL A 117 2.77 -4.62 10.39
C VAL A 117 1.36 -5.23 10.34
N GLN A 118 0.59 -5.13 11.42
CA GLN A 118 -0.82 -5.55 11.41
C GLN A 118 -1.67 -4.70 10.47
N GLY A 119 -1.19 -3.53 10.07
CA GLY A 119 -1.86 -2.71 9.07
C GLY A 119 -2.08 -3.43 7.74
N TYR A 120 -1.17 -4.32 7.35
CA TYR A 120 -1.30 -5.04 6.08
C TYR A 120 -2.53 -5.96 6.04
N PRO A 121 -2.71 -6.90 6.98
CA PRO A 121 -3.93 -7.71 6.97
C PRO A 121 -5.19 -6.87 7.20
N LEU A 122 -5.13 -5.81 8.00
CA LEU A 122 -6.26 -4.89 8.19
C LEU A 122 -6.63 -4.20 6.87
N ALA A 123 -5.65 -3.78 6.09
CA ALA A 123 -5.89 -3.16 4.79
C ALA A 123 -6.52 -4.15 3.80
N VAL A 124 -6.08 -5.40 3.81
CA VAL A 124 -6.69 -6.46 2.98
C VAL A 124 -8.17 -6.63 3.34
N THR A 125 -8.47 -6.71 4.63
CA THR A 125 -9.85 -6.83 5.11
C THR A 125 -10.70 -5.62 4.68
N ALA A 126 -10.14 -4.41 4.82
CA ALA A 126 -10.81 -3.20 4.40
C ALA A 126 -11.07 -3.21 2.89
N LEU A 127 -10.07 -3.59 2.10
CA LEU A 127 -10.19 -3.67 0.64
C LEU A 127 -11.27 -4.67 0.23
N ALA A 128 -11.31 -5.83 0.87
CA ALA A 128 -12.33 -6.85 0.62
C ALA A 128 -13.74 -6.28 0.88
N GLY A 129 -13.89 -5.48 1.94
CA GLY A 129 -15.15 -4.84 2.28
C GLY A 129 -15.56 -3.71 1.32
N MET A 130 -14.64 -3.23 0.49
CA MET A 130 -14.90 -2.18 -0.52
C MET A 130 -15.37 -2.78 -1.85
N GLN A 131 -15.32 -4.09 -1.99
CA GLN A 131 -15.82 -4.75 -3.20
C GLN A 131 -17.34 -4.78 -3.17
N ALA A 132 -17.94 -4.17 -4.13
CA ALA A 132 -19.40 -4.06 -4.21
C ALA A 132 -20.00 -5.18 -5.06
#